data_4c93ea047dba0b7d1f465a01aef1b76e
#
_entry.id   4c93ea047dba0b7d1f465a01aef1b76e
#
_cell.length_a   1.000
_cell.length_b   1.000
_cell.length_c   1.000
_cell.angle_alpha   90.00
_cell.angle_beta   90.00
_cell.angle_gamma   90.00
#
_symmetry.space_group_name_H-M   'P 1'
#
loop_
_entity.id
_entity.type
_entity.pdbx_description
1 polymer ?
#
loop_
_entity_poly.entity_id
_entity_poly.type
_entity_poly.pdbx_seq_one_letter_code
_entity_poly.pdbx_strand_id
1 'polypeptide(L)'
;MSLLAQLDQKIAANGGLIFSCQPIPDSPLDKPEIVAAMALAAEQAGAVAIRIEGVANLQATRAVVSVPIIGIVKRDLEDSPVRITAYIEDVDALAQAGADIIAIDGTDRPRPV
;
A
#
# COMPACT_ATOMS: atom_id res chain seq x y z
N MET A 1 -5.13 -7.57 20.54
CA MET A 1 -5.16 -8.48 19.37
C MET A 1 -4.14 -8.01 18.35
N SER A 2 -3.36 -8.90 17.80
CA SER A 2 -2.36 -8.56 16.77
C SER A 2 -3.04 -8.11 15.47
N LEU A 3 -2.31 -7.38 14.63
CA LEU A 3 -2.78 -7.00 13.30
C LEU A 3 -3.19 -8.23 12.49
N LEU A 4 -2.38 -9.29 12.53
CA LEU A 4 -2.67 -10.53 11.81
C LEU A 4 -3.98 -11.15 12.28
N ALA A 5 -4.19 -11.24 13.59
CA ALA A 5 -5.43 -11.79 14.14
C ALA A 5 -6.64 -10.95 13.78
N GLN A 6 -6.52 -9.61 13.79
CA GLN A 6 -7.59 -8.71 13.35
C GLN A 6 -7.93 -8.93 11.88
N LEU A 7 -6.91 -9.07 11.04
CA LEU A 7 -7.09 -9.30 9.61
C LEU A 7 -7.76 -10.65 9.37
N ASP A 8 -7.31 -11.70 10.05
CA ASP A 8 -7.90 -13.05 9.94
C ASP A 8 -9.39 -13.03 10.33
N GLN A 9 -9.75 -12.32 11.37
CA GLN A 9 -11.16 -12.19 11.78
C GLN A 9 -12.01 -11.48 10.73
N LYS A 10 -11.48 -10.41 10.14
CA LYS A 10 -12.19 -9.66 9.10
C LYS A 10 -12.35 -10.51 7.83
N ILE A 11 -11.34 -11.26 7.45
CA ILE A 11 -11.40 -12.18 6.31
C ILE A 11 -12.49 -13.23 6.54
N ALA A 12 -12.53 -13.83 7.72
CA ALA A 12 -13.52 -14.82 8.06
C ALA A 12 -14.96 -14.26 8.03
N ALA A 13 -15.13 -13.00 8.47
CA ALA A 13 -16.46 -12.37 8.57
C ALA A 13 -16.96 -11.78 7.25
N ASN A 14 -16.07 -11.19 6.44
CA ASN A 14 -16.43 -10.34 5.29
C ASN A 14 -15.84 -10.82 3.96
N GLY A 15 -15.13 -11.95 3.95
CA GLY A 15 -14.35 -12.38 2.80
C GLY A 15 -12.97 -11.72 2.78
N GLY A 16 -12.12 -12.14 1.86
CA GLY A 16 -10.71 -11.78 1.85
C GLY A 16 -10.33 -10.73 0.80
N LEU A 17 -11.21 -9.79 0.47
CA LEU A 17 -10.89 -8.80 -0.56
C LEU A 17 -9.92 -7.75 -0.03
N ILE A 18 -8.75 -7.69 -0.65
CA ILE A 18 -7.80 -6.60 -0.49
C ILE A 18 -7.84 -5.76 -1.76
N PHE A 19 -8.18 -4.49 -1.62
CA PHE A 19 -8.29 -3.57 -2.74
C PHE A 19 -6.96 -2.89 -3.00
N SER A 20 -6.49 -2.96 -4.26
CA SER A 20 -5.25 -2.30 -4.69
C SER A 20 -5.59 -1.04 -5.46
N CYS A 21 -5.13 0.12 -4.97
CA CYS A 21 -5.36 1.40 -5.61
C CYS A 21 -4.01 1.97 -6.07
N GLN A 22 -3.68 1.74 -7.32
CA GLN A 22 -2.39 2.12 -7.91
C GLN A 22 -2.62 2.73 -9.29
N PRO A 23 -3.06 3.99 -9.36
CA PRO A 23 -3.24 4.66 -10.66
C PRO A 23 -1.92 4.71 -11.43
N ILE A 24 -2.03 4.76 -12.75
CA ILE A 24 -0.85 4.94 -13.62
C ILE A 24 -0.22 6.29 -13.25
N PRO A 25 1.11 6.35 -13.05
CA PRO A 25 1.80 7.60 -12.71
C PRO A 25 1.45 8.73 -13.70
N ASP A 26 1.24 9.90 -13.15
CA ASP A 26 0.88 11.12 -13.89
C ASP A 26 -0.48 11.07 -14.61
N SER A 27 -1.30 10.03 -14.35
CA SER A 27 -2.68 9.99 -14.86
C SER A 27 -3.58 10.91 -14.05
N PRO A 28 -4.78 11.25 -14.57
CA PRO A 28 -5.74 12.08 -13.82
C PRO A 28 -6.13 11.51 -12.45
N LEU A 29 -6.02 10.20 -12.26
CA LEU A 29 -6.37 9.53 -11.00
C LEU A 29 -5.20 9.47 -10.01
N ASP A 30 -3.98 9.80 -10.46
CA ASP A 30 -2.78 9.73 -9.62
C ASP A 30 -2.63 11.01 -8.79
N LYS A 31 -3.58 11.21 -7.88
CA LYS A 31 -3.58 12.33 -6.93
C LYS A 31 -3.94 11.81 -5.54
N PRO A 32 -3.26 12.28 -4.48
CA PRO A 32 -3.50 11.77 -3.13
C PRO A 32 -4.97 11.81 -2.72
N GLU A 33 -5.68 12.89 -2.99
CA GLU A 33 -7.09 13.04 -2.64
C GLU A 33 -8.00 12.08 -3.40
N ILE A 34 -7.66 11.74 -4.64
CA ILE A 34 -8.43 10.79 -5.45
C ILE A 34 -8.17 9.35 -4.97
N VAL A 35 -6.91 9.02 -4.73
CA VAL A 35 -6.52 7.70 -4.20
C VAL A 35 -7.20 7.48 -2.84
N ALA A 36 -7.17 8.48 -1.96
CA ALA A 36 -7.83 8.40 -0.67
C ALA A 36 -9.34 8.17 -0.80
N ALA A 37 -9.99 8.85 -1.73
CA ALA A 37 -11.43 8.68 -1.97
C ALA A 37 -11.76 7.27 -2.47
N MET A 38 -10.97 6.74 -3.39
CA MET A 38 -11.16 5.38 -3.89
C MET A 38 -10.93 4.33 -2.79
N ALA A 39 -9.92 4.54 -1.94
CA ALA A 39 -9.63 3.65 -0.83
C ALA A 39 -10.77 3.65 0.20
N LEU A 40 -11.31 4.82 0.51
CA LEU A 40 -12.45 4.94 1.43
C LEU A 40 -13.68 4.23 0.86
N ALA A 41 -13.94 4.38 -0.44
CA ALA A 41 -15.05 3.68 -1.10
C ALA A 41 -14.88 2.16 -1.00
N ALA A 42 -13.66 1.66 -1.17
CA ALA A 42 -13.35 0.24 -1.03
C ALA A 42 -13.57 -0.24 0.40
N GLU A 43 -13.15 0.52 1.41
CA GLU A 43 -13.40 0.20 2.82
C GLU A 43 -14.90 0.13 3.11
N GLN A 44 -15.66 1.09 2.63
CA GLN A 44 -17.12 1.11 2.80
C GLN A 44 -17.80 -0.07 2.11
N ALA A 45 -17.22 -0.56 1.03
CA ALA A 45 -17.72 -1.74 0.32
C ALA A 45 -17.29 -3.07 0.96
N GLY A 46 -16.48 -3.03 2.02
CA GLY A 46 -16.10 -4.22 2.79
C GLY A 46 -14.71 -4.77 2.54
N ALA A 47 -13.82 -4.03 1.85
CA ALA A 47 -12.43 -4.45 1.72
C ALA A 47 -11.78 -4.55 3.12
N VAL A 48 -11.00 -5.61 3.34
CA VAL A 48 -10.38 -5.87 4.64
C VAL A 48 -9.01 -5.21 4.78
N ALA A 49 -8.41 -4.80 3.69
CA ALA A 49 -7.15 -4.05 3.64
C ALA A 49 -7.05 -3.31 2.31
N ILE A 50 -6.18 -2.31 2.26
CA ILE A 50 -5.96 -1.50 1.06
C ILE A 50 -4.47 -1.51 0.74
N ARG A 51 -4.11 -1.73 -0.52
CA ARG A 51 -2.72 -1.65 -0.98
C ARG A 51 -2.52 -0.35 -1.75
N ILE A 52 -1.57 0.48 -1.30
CA ILE A 52 -1.34 1.83 -1.82
C ILE A 52 0.12 1.98 -2.26
N GLU A 53 0.32 2.60 -3.40
CA GLU A 53 1.64 2.96 -3.91
C GLU A 53 1.91 4.45 -3.67
N GLY A 54 3.09 4.74 -3.14
CA GLY A 54 3.58 6.09 -2.93
C GLY A 54 3.28 6.65 -1.54
N VAL A 55 4.26 7.37 -1.01
CA VAL A 55 4.19 7.91 0.36
C VAL A 55 3.08 8.96 0.50
N ALA A 56 2.98 9.89 -0.45
CA ALA A 56 1.96 10.94 -0.39
C ALA A 56 0.54 10.36 -0.49
N ASN A 57 0.34 9.40 -1.39
CA ASN A 57 -0.94 8.71 -1.54
C ASN A 57 -1.30 7.96 -0.26
N LEU A 58 -0.30 7.32 0.37
CA LEU A 58 -0.53 6.58 1.60
C LEU A 58 -0.90 7.49 2.76
N GLN A 59 -0.22 8.63 2.90
CA GLN A 59 -0.53 9.62 3.94
C GLN A 59 -1.98 10.10 3.83
N ALA A 60 -2.42 10.43 2.63
CA ALA A 60 -3.79 10.89 2.40
C ALA A 60 -4.81 9.79 2.69
N THR A 61 -4.50 8.55 2.29
CA THR A 61 -5.36 7.39 2.54
C THR A 61 -5.44 7.09 4.03
N ARG A 62 -4.31 7.12 4.75
CA ARG A 62 -4.30 6.84 6.20
C ARG A 62 -5.21 7.77 6.98
N ALA A 63 -5.35 9.00 6.53
CA ALA A 63 -6.20 9.98 7.20
C ALA A 63 -7.70 9.64 7.13
N VAL A 64 -8.13 8.83 6.17
CA VAL A 64 -9.56 8.60 5.91
C VAL A 64 -10.00 7.15 6.08
N VAL A 65 -9.09 6.16 6.09
CA VAL A 65 -9.46 4.75 6.26
C VAL A 65 -8.97 4.22 7.60
N SER A 66 -9.66 3.21 8.12
CA SER A 66 -9.28 2.54 9.37
C SER A 66 -8.76 1.12 9.15
N VAL A 67 -8.99 0.52 7.99
CA VAL A 67 -8.46 -0.81 7.66
C VAL A 67 -6.93 -0.76 7.51
N PRO A 68 -6.26 -1.92 7.64
CA PRO A 68 -4.81 -1.97 7.40
C PRO A 68 -4.45 -1.50 6.00
N ILE A 69 -3.32 -0.76 5.92
CA ILE A 69 -2.76 -0.31 4.63
C ILE A 69 -1.47 -1.05 4.37
N ILE A 70 -1.39 -1.66 3.19
CA ILE A 70 -0.18 -2.27 2.66
C ILE A 70 0.50 -1.23 1.77
N GLY A 71 1.65 -0.73 2.19
CA GLY A 71 2.38 0.32 1.48
C GLY A 71 3.47 -0.24 0.59
N ILE A 72 3.61 0.35 -0.60
CA ILE A 72 4.71 0.07 -1.51
C ILE A 72 5.20 1.37 -2.14
N VAL A 73 6.44 1.36 -2.60
CA VAL A 73 6.99 2.38 -3.50
C VAL A 73 7.49 1.68 -4.75
N LYS A 74 7.00 2.10 -5.91
CA LYS A 74 7.45 1.57 -7.20
C LYS A 74 8.50 2.50 -7.81
N ARG A 75 9.60 1.91 -8.25
CA ARG A 75 10.66 2.63 -8.97
C ARG A 75 11.14 1.79 -10.15
N ASP A 76 11.37 2.45 -11.27
CA ASP A 76 12.06 1.87 -12.41
C ASP A 76 13.53 2.26 -12.31
N LEU A 77 14.38 1.29 -12.00
CA LEU A 77 15.80 1.52 -11.71
C LEU A 77 16.67 1.07 -12.88
N GLU A 78 17.74 1.82 -13.15
CA GLU A 78 18.70 1.46 -14.21
C GLU A 78 19.61 0.32 -13.77
N ASP A 79 19.90 0.22 -12.47
CA ASP A 79 20.88 -0.71 -11.90
C ASP A 79 20.26 -1.97 -11.27
N SER A 80 18.93 -2.12 -11.36
CA SER A 80 18.27 -3.27 -10.75
C SER A 80 16.92 -3.54 -11.41
N PRO A 81 16.52 -4.82 -11.58
CA PRO A 81 15.18 -5.18 -12.03
C PRO A 81 14.13 -5.08 -10.91
N VAL A 82 14.53 -4.88 -9.67
CA VAL A 82 13.62 -4.75 -8.53
C VAL A 82 12.86 -3.42 -8.64
N ARG A 83 11.53 -3.48 -8.54
CA ARG A 83 10.67 -2.30 -8.64
C ARG A 83 9.95 -1.96 -7.35
N ILE A 84 9.64 -2.95 -6.54
CA ILE A 84 8.77 -2.79 -5.37
C ILE A 84 9.62 -2.58 -4.13
N THR A 85 9.56 -1.38 -3.57
CA THR A 85 10.19 -0.98 -2.30
C THR A 85 11.65 -1.46 -2.24
N ALA A 86 12.44 -0.95 -3.20
CA ALA A 86 13.81 -1.42 -3.42
C ALA A 86 14.80 -0.90 -2.36
N TYR A 87 14.51 0.25 -1.74
CA TYR A 87 15.42 0.93 -0.81
C TYR A 87 14.90 0.90 0.60
N ILE A 88 15.83 0.84 1.57
CA ILE A 88 15.47 0.90 3.00
C ILE A 88 14.84 2.26 3.36
N GLU A 89 15.25 3.32 2.70
CA GLU A 89 14.66 4.66 2.89
C GLU A 89 13.18 4.69 2.53
N ASP A 90 12.79 3.92 1.52
CA ASP A 90 11.38 3.79 1.15
C ASP A 90 10.59 3.02 2.22
N VAL A 91 11.20 1.99 2.81
CA VAL A 91 10.60 1.27 3.94
C VAL A 91 10.33 2.22 5.10
N ASP A 92 11.32 3.02 5.47
CA ASP A 92 11.20 3.98 6.58
C ASP A 92 10.12 5.03 6.27
N ALA A 93 10.11 5.56 5.06
CA ALA A 93 9.13 6.58 4.66
C ALA A 93 7.70 6.03 4.69
N LEU A 94 7.49 4.80 4.22
CA LEU A 94 6.18 4.15 4.27
C LEU A 94 5.71 3.92 5.71
N ALA A 95 6.61 3.48 6.58
CA ALA A 95 6.29 3.28 7.99
C ALA A 95 5.88 4.60 8.66
N GLN A 96 6.63 5.67 8.42
CA GLN A 96 6.32 7.00 8.96
C GLN A 96 5.01 7.56 8.41
N ALA A 97 4.65 7.21 7.17
CA ALA A 97 3.40 7.64 6.55
C ALA A 97 2.17 6.92 7.10
N GLY A 98 2.36 5.84 7.87
CA GLY A 98 1.27 5.13 8.51
C GLY A 98 0.92 3.77 7.89
N ALA A 99 1.82 3.17 7.11
CA ALA A 99 1.61 1.83 6.61
C ALA A 99 1.62 0.81 7.76
N ASP A 100 0.66 -0.10 7.77
CA ASP A 100 0.60 -1.22 8.72
C ASP A 100 1.47 -2.38 8.25
N ILE A 101 1.54 -2.57 6.94
CA ILE A 101 2.30 -3.62 6.29
C ILE A 101 3.10 -2.96 5.16
N ILE A 102 4.34 -3.33 5.02
CA ILE A 102 5.19 -2.84 3.92
C ILE A 102 5.58 -4.04 3.07
N ALA A 103 5.22 -3.98 1.79
CA ALA A 103 5.56 -5.04 0.85
C ALA A 103 6.84 -4.68 0.10
N ILE A 104 7.70 -5.66 -0.06
CA ILE A 104 8.95 -5.52 -0.81
C ILE A 104 9.03 -6.63 -1.86
N ASP A 105 9.90 -6.43 -2.85
CA ASP A 105 10.25 -7.51 -3.78
C ASP A 105 11.08 -8.54 -3.02
N GLY A 106 10.51 -9.74 -2.82
CA GLY A 106 11.15 -10.83 -2.11
C GLY A 106 11.86 -11.85 -3.01
N THR A 107 12.07 -11.50 -4.28
CA THR A 107 12.80 -12.38 -5.20
C THR A 107 14.30 -12.33 -4.95
N ASP A 108 15.05 -13.26 -5.55
CA ASP A 108 16.50 -13.28 -5.49
C ASP A 108 17.16 -12.40 -6.56
N ARG A 109 16.37 -11.60 -7.28
CA ARG A 109 16.91 -10.65 -8.27
C ARG A 109 17.81 -9.62 -7.59
N PRO A 110 18.87 -9.14 -8.27
CA PRO A 110 19.79 -8.18 -7.68
C PRO A 110 19.08 -6.89 -7.26
N ARG A 111 19.23 -6.52 -6.00
CA ARG A 111 18.72 -5.26 -5.49
C ARG A 111 19.72 -4.13 -5.80
N PRO A 112 19.26 -2.88 -5.86
CA PRO A 112 20.18 -1.75 -6.04
C PRO A 112 21.13 -1.65 -4.85
N VAL A 113 22.30 -1.15 -5.11
CA VAL A 113 23.35 -0.97 -4.09
C VAL A 113 23.07 0.26 -3.23
#